data_17fcd8f22d233c93d1cdd5dca6edc6a5
#
_entry.id   17fcd8f22d233c93d1cdd5dca6edc6a5
#
_cell.length_a   1.000
_cell.length_b   1.000
_cell.length_c   1.000
_cell.angle_alpha   90.00
_cell.angle_beta   90.00
_cell.angle_gamma   90.00
#
_symmetry.space_group_name_H-M   'P 1'
#
loop_
_entity.id
_entity.type
_entity.pdbx_description
1 polymer ?
#
loop_
_entity_poly.entity_id
_entity_poly.type
_entity_poly.pdbx_seq_one_letter_code
_entity_poly.pdbx_strand_id
1 'polypeptide(L)'
;TQKGQSFESTNLSLKGQPKYYKGTDGLKTGTSDSGYSLALTNKQHGLRLNETILDVTPYPSETAKLNRNEIANDMMKYYRKQYEYKKVLSKGEHQIDGKKYTVKKDLYDVVPKHKKWYIAINDKGNAYVHYQRHFLDGASYPSVKAEKKSSGLFGWLSH
;
A
#
# COMPACT_ATOMS: atom_id res chain seq x y z
N THR A 1 -6.82 -26.24 7.36
CA THR A 1 -6.13 -27.54 7.45
C THR A 1 -7.01 -28.53 8.17
N GLN A 2 -7.51 -29.53 7.49
CA GLN A 2 -8.08 -30.71 8.15
C GLN A 2 -6.92 -31.49 8.80
N LYS A 3 -7.16 -31.98 10.02
CA LYS A 3 -6.16 -32.71 10.82
C LYS A 3 -5.62 -33.90 10.02
N GLY A 4 -4.30 -33.91 9.71
CA GLY A 4 -3.63 -35.01 9.00
C GLY A 4 -3.51 -34.88 7.46
N GLN A 5 -3.97 -33.77 6.85
CA GLN A 5 -3.76 -33.53 5.40
C GLN A 5 -2.71 -32.43 5.19
N SER A 6 -1.74 -32.70 4.33
CA SER A 6 -0.75 -31.72 3.86
C SER A 6 -1.10 -31.26 2.45
N PHE A 7 -1.08 -29.96 2.21
CA PHE A 7 -1.31 -29.38 0.89
C PHE A 7 -0.10 -28.56 0.47
N GLU A 8 0.43 -28.81 -0.71
CA GLU A 8 1.44 -27.95 -1.32
C GLU A 8 0.80 -26.74 -1.98
N SER A 9 1.43 -25.58 -1.80
CA SER A 9 1.01 -24.36 -2.49
C SER A 9 1.51 -24.37 -3.93
N THR A 10 0.64 -24.02 -4.85
CA THR A 10 0.97 -23.84 -6.28
C THR A 10 1.51 -22.43 -6.58
N ASN A 11 1.59 -21.56 -5.58
CA ASN A 11 2.18 -20.23 -5.73
C ASN A 11 3.71 -20.31 -5.59
N LEU A 12 4.41 -20.22 -6.72
CA LEU A 12 5.86 -20.38 -6.80
C LEU A 12 6.66 -19.21 -6.21
N SER A 13 6.02 -18.11 -5.84
CA SER A 13 6.66 -16.94 -5.21
C SER A 13 6.72 -17.04 -3.68
N LEU A 14 6.15 -18.08 -3.07
CA LEU A 14 6.19 -18.30 -1.62
C LEU A 14 7.56 -18.83 -1.17
N LYS A 15 7.85 -18.68 0.14
CA LYS A 15 9.10 -19.18 0.74
C LYS A 15 9.24 -20.70 0.50
N GLY A 16 10.43 -21.09 0.04
CA GLY A 16 10.74 -22.50 -0.31
C GLY A 16 10.36 -22.88 -1.74
N GLN A 17 9.72 -22.02 -2.51
CA GLN A 17 9.35 -22.26 -3.90
C GLN A 17 10.38 -21.68 -4.88
N PRO A 18 10.46 -22.21 -6.14
CA PRO A 18 11.50 -21.84 -7.12
C PRO A 18 11.58 -20.36 -7.49
N LYS A 19 10.49 -19.62 -7.40
CA LYS A 19 10.39 -18.20 -7.72
C LYS A 19 10.20 -17.34 -6.47
N TYR A 20 10.70 -17.81 -5.33
CA TYR A 20 10.55 -17.12 -4.06
C TYR A 20 10.85 -15.63 -4.16
N TYR A 21 9.92 -14.82 -3.72
CA TYR A 21 10.09 -13.39 -3.55
C TYR A 21 9.82 -12.99 -2.09
N LYS A 22 10.85 -12.44 -1.44
CA LYS A 22 10.80 -12.10 -0.01
C LYS A 22 9.55 -11.28 0.32
N GLY A 23 8.86 -11.66 1.40
CA GLY A 23 7.66 -10.97 1.87
C GLY A 23 6.36 -11.39 1.20
N THR A 24 6.40 -12.31 0.25
CA THR A 24 5.18 -12.92 -0.33
C THR A 24 4.52 -13.85 0.68
N ASP A 25 3.23 -13.62 0.93
CA ASP A 25 2.43 -14.35 1.93
C ASP A 25 1.05 -14.82 1.41
N GLY A 26 0.80 -14.75 0.11
CA GLY A 26 -0.41 -15.23 -0.57
C GLY A 26 -0.42 -14.84 -2.05
N LEU A 27 -1.49 -15.07 -2.79
CA LEU A 27 -2.80 -15.56 -2.41
C LEU A 27 -3.17 -16.86 -3.15
N LYS A 28 -3.59 -16.71 -4.43
CA LYS A 28 -4.21 -17.80 -5.20
C LYS A 28 -3.66 -17.88 -6.62
N THR A 29 -3.39 -19.07 -7.08
CA THR A 29 -3.13 -19.36 -8.49
C THR A 29 -4.40 -19.79 -9.19
N GLY A 30 -4.50 -19.51 -10.48
CA GLY A 30 -5.54 -19.98 -11.38
C GLY A 30 -4.92 -20.63 -12.62
N THR A 31 -5.64 -21.56 -13.19
CA THR A 31 -5.30 -22.21 -14.46
C THR A 31 -6.59 -22.49 -15.21
N SER A 32 -6.62 -22.12 -16.47
CA SER A 32 -7.74 -22.37 -17.39
C SER A 32 -7.18 -22.63 -18.78
N ASP A 33 -8.02 -22.95 -19.72
CA ASP A 33 -7.62 -23.14 -21.12
C ASP A 33 -7.10 -21.85 -21.76
N SER A 34 -7.42 -20.68 -21.20
CA SER A 34 -6.90 -19.38 -21.63
C SER A 34 -5.51 -19.06 -21.10
N GLY A 35 -5.04 -19.75 -20.04
CA GLY A 35 -3.70 -19.52 -19.50
C GLY A 35 -3.58 -19.66 -17.98
N TYR A 36 -2.48 -19.12 -17.46
CA TYR A 36 -2.12 -19.14 -16.04
C TYR A 36 -2.37 -17.79 -15.38
N SER A 37 -3.09 -17.78 -14.27
CA SER A 37 -3.43 -16.57 -13.52
C SER A 37 -2.88 -16.65 -12.10
N LEU A 38 -2.63 -15.49 -11.49
CA LEU A 38 -2.09 -15.34 -10.15
C LEU A 38 -2.65 -14.08 -9.47
N ALA A 39 -3.19 -14.23 -8.28
CA ALA A 39 -3.34 -13.15 -7.33
C ALA A 39 -2.20 -13.26 -6.32
N LEU A 40 -1.38 -12.22 -6.19
CA LEU A 40 -0.21 -12.18 -5.32
C LEU A 40 -0.35 -11.07 -4.28
N THR A 41 0.10 -11.34 -3.07
CA THR A 41 0.25 -10.33 -2.02
C THR A 41 1.65 -10.41 -1.42
N ASN A 42 2.24 -9.25 -1.17
CA ASN A 42 3.61 -9.14 -0.65
C ASN A 42 3.71 -7.96 0.30
N LYS A 43 4.30 -8.19 1.48
CA LYS A 43 4.53 -7.14 2.48
C LYS A 43 6.01 -7.05 2.83
N GLN A 44 6.59 -5.84 2.66
CA GLN A 44 7.95 -5.52 3.09
C GLN A 44 7.99 -4.08 3.60
N HIS A 45 8.72 -3.83 4.68
CA HIS A 45 8.91 -2.49 5.26
C HIS A 45 7.59 -1.71 5.46
N GLY A 46 6.52 -2.41 5.88
CA GLY A 46 5.19 -1.82 6.07
C GLY A 46 4.37 -1.64 4.78
N LEU A 47 4.98 -1.58 3.60
CA LEU A 47 4.29 -1.50 2.32
C LEU A 47 3.76 -2.87 1.91
N ARG A 48 2.43 -3.01 1.82
CA ARG A 48 1.75 -4.16 1.21
C ARG A 48 1.37 -3.82 -0.22
N LEU A 49 1.73 -4.70 -1.14
CA LEU A 49 1.31 -4.65 -2.53
C LEU A 49 0.46 -5.88 -2.83
N ASN A 50 -0.61 -5.68 -3.59
CA ASN A 50 -1.45 -6.74 -4.12
C ASN A 50 -1.50 -6.56 -5.63
N GLU A 51 -1.47 -7.67 -6.37
CA GLU A 51 -1.57 -7.65 -7.82
C GLU A 51 -2.33 -8.86 -8.33
N THR A 52 -2.85 -8.73 -9.53
CA THR A 52 -3.48 -9.82 -10.26
C THR A 52 -2.89 -9.89 -11.66
N ILE A 53 -2.40 -11.07 -12.04
CA ILE A 53 -1.94 -11.42 -13.38
C ILE A 53 -2.96 -12.38 -13.95
N LEU A 54 -3.39 -12.16 -15.17
CA LEU A 54 -4.38 -13.00 -15.85
C LEU A 54 -3.79 -13.56 -17.14
N ASP A 55 -4.14 -14.81 -17.44
CA ASP A 55 -4.02 -15.47 -18.73
C ASP A 55 -2.63 -15.44 -19.36
N VAL A 56 -1.60 -15.76 -18.57
CA VAL A 56 -0.23 -15.93 -19.10
C VAL A 56 -0.17 -17.19 -19.96
N THR A 57 0.09 -17.00 -21.24
CA THR A 57 0.09 -18.04 -22.28
C THR A 57 1.50 -18.42 -22.72
N PRO A 58 1.68 -19.53 -23.47
CA PRO A 58 0.67 -20.50 -23.91
C PRO A 58 0.22 -21.46 -22.79
N TYR A 59 -0.93 -22.10 -22.99
CA TYR A 59 -1.40 -23.22 -22.16
C TYR A 59 -1.62 -24.46 -23.01
N PRO A 60 -1.22 -25.70 -22.57
CA PRO A 60 -0.39 -25.91 -21.35
C PRO A 60 1.08 -25.60 -21.60
N SER A 61 1.78 -25.03 -20.62
CA SER A 61 3.21 -24.73 -20.71
C SER A 61 3.83 -24.53 -19.32
N GLU A 62 4.85 -25.30 -18.97
CA GLU A 62 5.60 -25.10 -17.74
C GLU A 62 6.35 -23.75 -17.75
N THR A 63 6.84 -23.30 -18.91
CA THR A 63 7.48 -22.00 -19.05
C THR A 63 6.51 -20.86 -18.74
N ALA A 64 5.30 -20.87 -19.30
CA ALA A 64 4.29 -19.85 -19.02
C ALA A 64 3.85 -19.86 -17.55
N LYS A 65 3.76 -21.02 -16.94
CA LYS A 65 3.49 -21.20 -15.51
C LYS A 65 4.58 -20.57 -14.62
N LEU A 66 5.85 -20.70 -14.98
CA LEU A 66 6.96 -20.04 -14.30
C LEU A 66 6.96 -18.53 -14.55
N ASN A 67 6.77 -18.11 -15.79
CA ASN A 67 6.75 -16.71 -16.21
C ASN A 67 5.66 -15.90 -15.49
N ARG A 68 4.52 -16.49 -15.21
CA ARG A 68 3.45 -15.87 -14.40
C ARG A 68 3.99 -15.31 -13.07
N ASN A 69 4.81 -16.10 -12.36
CA ASN A 69 5.38 -15.67 -11.09
C ASN A 69 6.56 -14.70 -11.27
N GLU A 70 7.32 -14.81 -12.36
CA GLU A 70 8.40 -13.86 -12.69
C GLU A 70 7.84 -12.48 -12.99
N ILE A 71 6.82 -12.40 -13.85
CA ILE A 71 6.12 -11.15 -14.18
C ILE A 71 5.60 -10.49 -12.88
N ALA A 72 4.92 -11.26 -12.03
CA ALA A 72 4.41 -10.78 -10.76
C ALA A 72 5.54 -10.25 -9.86
N ASN A 73 6.61 -11.01 -9.68
CA ASN A 73 7.75 -10.58 -8.87
C ASN A 73 8.41 -9.31 -9.40
N ASP A 74 8.51 -9.15 -10.72
CA ASP A 74 9.13 -7.97 -11.34
C ASP A 74 8.22 -6.73 -11.21
N MET A 75 6.92 -6.88 -11.33
CA MET A 75 5.97 -5.82 -11.03
C MET A 75 6.06 -5.38 -9.57
N MET A 76 6.12 -6.31 -8.61
CA MET A 76 6.33 -6.01 -7.19
C MET A 76 7.63 -5.24 -6.96
N LYS A 77 8.74 -5.66 -7.56
CA LYS A 77 10.04 -4.97 -7.48
C LYS A 77 9.94 -3.55 -8.04
N TYR A 78 9.28 -3.39 -9.20
CA TYR A 78 9.09 -2.08 -9.83
C TYR A 78 8.34 -1.12 -8.91
N TYR A 79 7.17 -1.51 -8.39
CA TYR A 79 6.37 -0.63 -7.55
C TYR A 79 7.03 -0.33 -6.20
N ARG A 80 7.82 -1.25 -5.63
CA ARG A 80 8.62 -0.97 -4.42
C ARG A 80 9.72 0.07 -4.64
N LYS A 81 10.20 0.23 -5.86
CA LYS A 81 11.12 1.32 -6.21
C LYS A 81 10.40 2.67 -6.32
N GLN A 82 9.11 2.67 -6.64
CA GLN A 82 8.31 3.88 -6.84
C GLN A 82 7.66 4.40 -5.55
N TYR A 83 7.33 3.51 -4.61
CA TYR A 83 6.55 3.85 -3.42
C TYR A 83 7.21 3.36 -2.13
N GLU A 84 6.92 4.05 -1.03
CA GLU A 84 7.29 3.63 0.32
C GLU A 84 6.14 3.89 1.30
N TYR A 85 6.04 3.06 2.34
CA TYR A 85 5.17 3.30 3.49
C TYR A 85 5.99 3.91 4.61
N LYS A 86 5.61 5.10 5.08
CA LYS A 86 6.33 5.77 6.16
C LYS A 86 5.45 6.70 6.99
N LYS A 87 5.99 7.16 8.10
CA LYS A 87 5.41 8.27 8.85
C LYS A 87 5.53 9.55 8.03
N VAL A 88 4.40 10.16 7.70
CA VAL A 88 4.29 11.37 6.87
C VAL A 88 3.98 12.61 7.69
N LEU A 89 3.40 12.42 8.89
CA LEU A 89 3.13 13.50 9.84
C LEU A 89 3.26 12.93 11.26
N SER A 90 4.04 13.57 12.11
CA SER A 90 4.17 13.17 13.51
C SER A 90 3.05 13.77 14.35
N LYS A 91 2.76 13.16 15.50
CA LYS A 91 2.01 13.81 16.58
C LYS A 91 2.70 15.13 16.97
N GLY A 92 1.93 16.19 17.20
CA GLY A 92 2.48 17.48 17.60
C GLY A 92 1.84 18.66 16.88
N GLU A 93 2.53 19.79 16.94
CA GLU A 93 2.10 21.04 16.28
C GLU A 93 2.75 21.15 14.89
N HIS A 94 1.93 21.56 13.92
CA HIS A 94 2.35 21.68 12.52
C HIS A 94 1.76 22.94 11.90
N GLN A 95 2.51 23.53 10.97
CA GLN A 95 1.99 24.54 10.06
C GLN A 95 1.63 23.87 8.74
N ILE A 96 0.34 23.88 8.40
CA ILE A 96 -0.19 23.26 7.18
C ILE A 96 -0.99 24.36 6.46
N ASP A 97 -0.60 24.63 5.21
CA ASP A 97 -1.21 25.68 4.40
C ASP A 97 -1.33 27.03 5.16
N GLY A 98 -0.22 27.48 5.76
CA GLY A 98 -0.12 28.73 6.49
C GLY A 98 -0.86 28.81 7.84
N LYS A 99 -1.56 27.75 8.26
CA LYS A 99 -2.34 27.67 9.50
C LYS A 99 -1.71 26.69 10.49
N LYS A 100 -1.83 27.00 11.79
CA LYS A 100 -1.33 26.11 12.87
C LYS A 100 -2.38 25.08 13.26
N TYR A 101 -1.93 23.83 13.36
CA TYR A 101 -2.75 22.69 13.76
C TYR A 101 -2.04 21.85 14.82
N THR A 102 -2.82 21.21 15.70
CA THR A 102 -2.35 20.18 16.61
C THR A 102 -2.86 18.82 16.14
N VAL A 103 -1.94 17.87 15.96
CA VAL A 103 -2.22 16.48 15.56
C VAL A 103 -1.95 15.56 16.74
N LYS A 104 -2.91 14.72 17.13
CA LYS A 104 -2.84 13.87 18.33
C LYS A 104 -2.22 12.50 18.10
N LYS A 105 -2.06 12.08 16.84
CA LYS A 105 -1.51 10.76 16.46
C LYS A 105 -0.59 10.90 15.24
N ASP A 106 0.41 10.04 15.17
CA ASP A 106 1.22 9.92 13.96
C ASP A 106 0.36 9.46 12.77
N LEU A 107 0.61 10.02 11.61
CA LEU A 107 0.02 9.58 10.34
C LEU A 107 1.07 8.80 9.55
N TYR A 108 0.70 7.60 9.15
CA TYR A 108 1.46 6.76 8.22
C TYR A 108 0.68 6.61 6.93
N ASP A 109 1.35 6.70 5.80
CA ASP A 109 0.74 6.47 4.49
C ASP A 109 1.77 5.97 3.48
N VAL A 110 1.26 5.49 2.35
CA VAL A 110 2.06 5.17 1.17
C VAL A 110 2.29 6.44 0.37
N VAL A 111 3.55 6.74 0.08
CA VAL A 111 3.93 7.94 -0.70
C VAL A 111 4.86 7.58 -1.85
N PRO A 112 4.80 8.32 -2.97
CA PRO A 112 5.75 8.16 -4.05
C PRO A 112 7.13 8.67 -3.62
N LYS A 113 8.20 7.94 -4.00
CA LYS A 113 9.58 8.31 -3.72
C LYS A 113 10.12 9.42 -4.64
N HIS A 114 9.60 9.50 -5.86
CA HIS A 114 10.11 10.35 -6.93
C HIS A 114 9.11 11.41 -7.41
N LYS A 115 7.99 11.58 -6.70
CA LYS A 115 6.98 12.62 -6.99
C LYS A 115 6.72 13.44 -5.73
N LYS A 116 6.37 14.71 -5.92
CA LYS A 116 6.00 15.60 -4.80
C LYS A 116 4.68 15.15 -4.17
N TRP A 117 4.62 15.25 -2.88
CA TRP A 117 3.41 15.09 -2.07
C TRP A 117 3.45 16.13 -0.93
N TYR A 118 2.32 16.43 -0.34
CA TYR A 118 2.20 17.35 0.79
C TYR A 118 1.07 16.93 1.72
N ILE A 119 1.06 17.49 2.93
CA ILE A 119 -0.04 17.29 3.88
C ILE A 119 -1.10 18.36 3.61
N ALA A 120 -2.35 17.92 3.49
CA ALA A 120 -3.53 18.77 3.36
C ALA A 120 -4.54 18.50 4.47
N ILE A 121 -5.47 19.45 4.67
CA ILE A 121 -6.60 19.29 5.59
C ILE A 121 -7.87 19.15 4.77
N ASN A 122 -8.64 18.09 5.01
CA ASN A 122 -9.94 17.91 4.35
C ASN A 122 -11.07 18.68 5.06
N ASP A 123 -12.27 18.70 4.46
CA ASP A 123 -13.45 19.43 4.99
C ASP A 123 -13.89 18.94 6.37
N LYS A 124 -13.54 17.69 6.74
CA LYS A 124 -13.80 17.13 8.07
C LYS A 124 -12.73 17.50 9.10
N GLY A 125 -11.75 18.33 8.74
CA GLY A 125 -10.65 18.75 9.60
C GLY A 125 -9.64 17.63 9.89
N ASN A 126 -9.41 16.72 8.95
CA ASN A 126 -8.40 15.68 9.08
C ASN A 126 -7.21 15.98 8.16
N ALA A 127 -6.01 15.81 8.70
CA ALA A 127 -4.77 15.85 7.93
C ALA A 127 -4.59 14.54 7.17
N TYR A 128 -4.20 14.64 5.91
CA TYR A 128 -3.93 13.51 5.01
C TYR A 128 -2.83 13.86 4.02
N VAL A 129 -2.25 12.83 3.38
CA VAL A 129 -1.28 13.03 2.30
C VAL A 129 -2.02 13.28 0.99
N HIS A 130 -1.67 14.36 0.32
CA HIS A 130 -2.17 14.70 -1.01
C HIS A 130 -1.10 14.47 -2.08
N TYR A 131 -1.42 13.65 -3.06
CA TYR A 131 -0.76 13.46 -4.36
C TYR A 131 -1.74 12.81 -5.32
N GLN A 132 -1.42 12.80 -6.62
CA GLN A 132 -2.26 12.13 -7.61
C GLN A 132 -2.25 10.61 -7.39
N ARG A 133 -3.36 10.06 -6.95
CA ARG A 133 -3.58 8.62 -6.73
C ARG A 133 -5.04 8.26 -6.97
N HIS A 134 -5.27 7.01 -7.32
CA HIS A 134 -6.60 6.45 -7.52
C HIS A 134 -6.93 5.49 -6.39
N PHE A 135 -8.19 5.46 -5.98
CA PHE A 135 -8.71 4.55 -4.98
C PHE A 135 -9.74 3.62 -5.62
N LEU A 136 -9.83 2.41 -5.09
CA LEU A 136 -10.95 1.54 -5.38
C LEU A 136 -12.22 2.13 -4.77
N ASP A 137 -13.38 1.82 -5.35
CA ASP A 137 -14.67 2.27 -4.83
C ASP A 137 -14.84 1.87 -3.36
N GLY A 138 -15.27 2.82 -2.55
CA GLY A 138 -15.41 2.64 -1.10
C GLY A 138 -14.12 2.72 -0.28
N ALA A 139 -12.94 2.81 -0.91
CA ALA A 139 -11.69 3.02 -0.21
C ALA A 139 -11.47 4.50 0.14
N SER A 140 -10.76 4.74 1.24
CA SER A 140 -10.36 6.08 1.68
C SER A 140 -8.87 6.12 2.01
N TYR A 141 -8.29 7.30 1.91
CA TYR A 141 -6.90 7.50 2.32
C TYR A 141 -6.77 7.57 3.85
N PRO A 142 -5.62 7.14 4.42
CA PRO A 142 -5.30 7.34 5.82
C PRO A 142 -5.36 8.83 6.19
N SER A 143 -5.95 9.13 7.34
CA SER A 143 -6.05 10.50 7.84
C SER A 143 -6.08 10.54 9.37
N VAL A 144 -5.69 11.67 9.95
CA VAL A 144 -5.72 11.91 11.39
C VAL A 144 -6.36 13.26 11.70
N LYS A 145 -7.07 13.36 12.82
CA LYS A 145 -7.69 14.61 13.26
C LYS A 145 -6.63 15.68 13.46
N ALA A 146 -6.85 16.85 12.87
CA ALA A 146 -6.03 18.05 13.03
C ALA A 146 -6.89 19.17 13.61
N GLU A 147 -6.57 19.58 14.83
CA GLU A 147 -7.29 20.66 15.52
C GLU A 147 -6.62 21.99 15.19
N LYS A 148 -7.35 22.90 14.54
CA LYS A 148 -6.85 24.24 14.21
C LYS A 148 -6.64 25.02 15.50
N LYS A 149 -5.45 25.58 15.69
CA LYS A 149 -5.22 26.55 16.75
C LYS A 149 -5.80 27.91 16.35
N SER A 150 -6.64 28.48 17.22
CA SER A 150 -7.02 29.86 17.08
C SER A 150 -5.78 30.74 17.28
N SER A 151 -5.50 31.63 16.35
CA SER A 151 -4.56 32.71 16.59
C SER A 151 -5.20 33.62 17.69
N GLY A 152 -4.75 33.41 18.92
CA GLY A 152 -5.25 34.18 20.05
C GLY A 152 -4.88 35.66 19.90
N LEU A 153 -5.80 36.46 19.33
CA LEU A 153 -5.75 37.92 19.33
C LEU A 153 -6.70 38.53 20.39
N PHE A 154 -7.20 37.73 21.34
CA PHE A 154 -8.09 38.16 22.40
C PHE A 154 -7.62 37.73 23.79
N GLY A 155 -6.33 37.95 24.10
CA GLY A 155 -5.78 37.76 25.44
C GLY A 155 -5.58 39.04 26.25
N TRP A 156 -6.13 40.17 25.82
CA TRP A 156 -5.83 41.50 26.45
C TRP A 156 -7.04 42.34 26.77
N LEU A 157 -8.24 41.83 26.92
CA LEU A 157 -9.43 42.57 27.34
C LEU A 157 -10.16 41.82 28.46
N SER A 158 -9.53 41.68 29.64
CA SER A 158 -10.24 41.50 30.91
C SER A 158 -9.34 41.93 32.06
N HIS A 159 -9.31 43.21 32.31
CA HIS A 159 -9.07 43.79 33.62
C HIS A 159 -10.11 44.90 33.84
#